data_3c43b94c54555c616aa2555d9cf69437
#
_entry.id   3c43b94c54555c616aa2555d9cf69437
#
_cell.length_a   1.000
_cell.length_b   1.000
_cell.length_c   1.000
_cell.angle_alpha   90.00
_cell.angle_beta   90.00
_cell.angle_gamma   90.00
#
_symmetry.space_group_name_H-M   'P 1'
#
loop_
_entity.id
_entity.type
_entity.pdbx_description
1 polymer ?
#
loop_
_entity_poly.entity_id
_entity_poly.type
_entity_poly.pdbx_seq_one_letter_code
_entity_poly.pdbx_strand_id
1 'polypeptide(L)'
;FDRARGLALGFTLTGTGVAAAAMPPFVGWLIDDFGWRGGYLGMAAFILAVAVPVVWVFFRAGTGPAAAAGRADDGKAEPGMALPVALRQTTFWMIGVGFLLISFGIGGLIVHMPPILRGAGLSAQQAGAVAGLLGLTVIGGRLAVGFLVDRFHAPLVAFVFLCCPIASCLLLADPASVTAVAPLAILLLGLAAGAEVDLVAYLTSRYFGMRAYGEIYGYHLAFFAAGAGLGPFTLGTLYDATGGYATALYLCAGLFLIGATLIGLLGRPSPLATAPAAASARAS
;
A
#
# COMPACT_ATOMS: atom_id res chain seq x y z
N PHE A 1 8.58 12.98 -17.16
CA PHE A 1 9.26 13.43 -15.91
C PHE A 1 10.49 12.57 -15.66
N ASP A 2 11.68 12.97 -16.19
CA ASP A 2 12.91 12.19 -16.02
C ASP A 2 13.66 12.51 -14.71
N ARG A 3 13.38 13.65 -14.10
CA ARG A 3 14.07 14.16 -12.89
C ARG A 3 13.14 14.25 -11.69
N ALA A 4 12.40 13.46 -11.23
CA ALA A 4 11.60 13.45 -9.98
C ALA A 4 10.39 12.51 -10.13
N ARG A 5 10.59 11.31 -10.65
CA ARG A 5 9.52 10.31 -10.82
C ARG A 5 8.86 9.96 -9.50
N GLY A 6 9.66 9.81 -8.43
CA GLY A 6 9.14 9.51 -7.09
C GLY A 6 8.22 10.61 -6.55
N LEU A 7 8.63 11.87 -6.70
CA LEU A 7 7.84 13.02 -6.25
C LEU A 7 6.56 13.20 -7.08
N ALA A 8 6.61 12.97 -8.39
CA ALA A 8 5.44 13.02 -9.26
C ALA A 8 4.42 11.90 -8.92
N LEU A 9 4.88 10.68 -8.68
CA LEU A 9 4.06 9.57 -8.23
C LEU A 9 3.47 9.85 -6.84
N GLY A 10 4.29 10.32 -5.89
CA GLY A 10 3.84 10.69 -4.56
C GLY A 10 2.75 11.77 -4.60
N PHE A 11 2.92 12.80 -5.42
CA PHE A 11 1.92 13.86 -5.58
C PHE A 11 0.62 13.33 -6.20
N THR A 12 0.70 12.51 -7.24
CA THR A 12 -0.49 11.89 -7.88
C THR A 12 -1.24 11.00 -6.90
N LEU A 13 -0.53 10.23 -6.09
CA LEU A 13 -1.10 9.32 -5.11
C LEU A 13 -1.58 10.03 -3.82
N THR A 14 -1.23 11.30 -3.59
CA THR A 14 -1.75 12.10 -2.47
C THR A 14 -3.28 12.21 -2.53
N GLY A 15 -3.88 12.15 -3.72
CA GLY A 15 -5.33 12.09 -3.90
C GLY A 15 -6.00 10.93 -3.13
N THR A 16 -5.33 9.78 -3.00
CA THR A 16 -5.86 8.67 -2.20
C THR A 16 -5.89 8.98 -0.71
N GLY A 17 -4.90 9.72 -0.20
CA GLY A 17 -4.88 10.18 1.19
C GLY A 17 -5.96 11.23 1.47
N VAL A 18 -6.19 12.16 0.53
CA VAL A 18 -7.29 13.13 0.63
C VAL A 18 -8.64 12.40 0.64
N ALA A 19 -8.82 11.42 -0.23
CA ALA A 19 -10.03 10.60 -0.24
C ALA A 19 -10.21 9.83 1.08
N ALA A 20 -9.16 9.22 1.62
CA ALA A 20 -9.20 8.52 2.89
C ALA A 20 -9.58 9.42 4.07
N ALA A 21 -9.20 10.69 4.04
CA ALA A 21 -9.56 11.67 5.06
C ALA A 21 -10.98 12.24 4.87
N ALA A 22 -11.40 12.50 3.63
CA ALA A 22 -12.66 13.20 3.33
C ALA A 22 -13.86 12.25 3.20
N MET A 23 -13.67 11.03 2.67
CA MET A 23 -14.79 10.12 2.40
C MET A 23 -15.48 9.58 3.65
N PRO A 24 -14.79 9.18 4.73
CA PRO A 24 -15.48 8.65 5.91
C PRO A 24 -16.49 9.64 6.53
N PRO A 25 -16.15 10.92 6.80
CA PRO A 25 -17.11 11.86 7.32
C PRO A 25 -18.24 12.18 6.32
N PHE A 26 -17.95 12.24 5.02
CA PHE A 26 -18.96 12.47 3.98
C PHE A 26 -19.96 11.31 3.89
N VAL A 27 -19.45 10.08 3.89
CA VAL A 27 -20.30 8.88 3.85
C VAL A 27 -21.06 8.72 5.16
N GLY A 28 -20.45 9.03 6.30
CA GLY A 28 -21.11 9.05 7.60
C GLY A 28 -22.33 9.97 7.61
N TRP A 29 -22.15 11.21 7.16
CA TRP A 29 -23.25 12.15 7.01
C TRP A 29 -24.37 11.64 6.09
N LEU A 30 -24.03 11.06 4.93
CA LEU A 30 -25.02 10.46 4.03
C LEU A 30 -25.80 9.30 4.69
N ILE A 31 -25.12 8.47 5.49
CA ILE A 31 -25.76 7.35 6.17
C ILE A 31 -26.69 7.84 7.28
N ASP A 32 -26.27 8.86 8.03
CA ASP A 32 -27.06 9.43 9.11
C ASP A 32 -28.37 10.04 8.60
N ASP A 33 -28.32 10.78 7.47
CA ASP A 33 -29.49 11.49 6.90
C ASP A 33 -30.34 10.59 6.00
N PHE A 34 -29.76 9.66 5.24
CA PHE A 34 -30.44 8.90 4.17
C PHE A 34 -30.34 7.37 4.34
N GLY A 35 -29.75 6.91 5.44
CA GLY A 35 -29.50 5.49 5.70
C GLY A 35 -28.41 4.90 4.80
N TRP A 36 -28.06 3.63 5.01
CA TRP A 36 -26.96 2.97 4.31
C TRP A 36 -27.14 2.91 2.77
N ARG A 37 -28.40 2.78 2.29
CA ARG A 37 -28.70 2.82 0.84
C ARG A 37 -28.43 4.20 0.25
N GLY A 38 -28.78 5.27 0.97
CA GLY A 38 -28.47 6.64 0.63
C GLY A 38 -26.98 6.91 0.58
N GLY A 39 -26.22 6.32 1.51
CA GLY A 39 -24.74 6.36 1.49
C GLY A 39 -24.15 5.80 0.20
N TYR A 40 -24.57 4.62 -0.24
CA TYR A 40 -24.11 4.03 -1.49
C TYR A 40 -24.52 4.84 -2.73
N LEU A 41 -25.79 5.30 -2.79
CA LEU A 41 -26.27 6.12 -3.91
C LEU A 41 -25.58 7.48 -3.97
N GLY A 42 -25.32 8.11 -2.82
CA GLY A 42 -24.57 9.35 -2.74
C GLY A 42 -23.12 9.21 -3.20
N MET A 43 -22.44 8.11 -2.82
CA MET A 43 -21.10 7.81 -3.35
C MET A 43 -21.12 7.60 -4.87
N ALA A 44 -22.08 6.84 -5.39
CA ALA A 44 -22.23 6.63 -6.83
C ALA A 44 -22.49 7.95 -7.56
N ALA A 45 -23.38 8.80 -7.04
CA ALA A 45 -23.66 10.12 -7.59
C ALA A 45 -22.40 11.02 -7.56
N PHE A 46 -21.64 11.01 -6.48
CA PHE A 46 -20.37 11.75 -6.38
C PHE A 46 -19.35 11.30 -7.45
N ILE A 47 -19.15 10.00 -7.62
CA ILE A 47 -18.25 9.47 -8.64
C ILE A 47 -18.71 9.89 -10.05
N LEU A 48 -20.00 9.75 -10.37
CA LEU A 48 -20.55 10.12 -11.66
C LEU A 48 -20.48 11.64 -11.92
N ALA A 49 -20.73 12.45 -10.90
CA ALA A 49 -20.76 13.90 -11.05
C ALA A 49 -19.36 14.55 -11.02
N VAL A 50 -18.39 13.95 -10.37
CA VAL A 50 -17.05 14.54 -10.21
C VAL A 50 -16.00 13.76 -10.98
N ALA A 51 -15.84 12.44 -10.72
CA ALA A 51 -14.73 11.67 -11.30
C ALA A 51 -14.91 11.50 -12.81
N VAL A 52 -16.13 11.19 -13.29
CA VAL A 52 -16.39 10.95 -14.72
C VAL A 52 -16.15 12.22 -15.55
N PRO A 53 -16.69 13.42 -15.20
CA PRO A 53 -16.38 14.64 -15.94
C PRO A 53 -14.90 15.04 -15.89
N VAL A 54 -14.26 14.90 -14.74
CA VAL A 54 -12.81 15.18 -14.61
C VAL A 54 -12.00 14.28 -15.56
N VAL A 55 -12.26 12.99 -15.55
CA VAL A 55 -11.60 12.05 -16.47
C VAL A 55 -11.92 12.42 -17.92
N TRP A 56 -13.18 12.69 -18.25
CA TRP A 56 -13.60 13.03 -19.62
C TRP A 56 -12.98 14.32 -20.14
N VAL A 57 -12.82 15.34 -19.30
CA VAL A 57 -12.26 16.65 -19.69
C VAL A 57 -10.72 16.59 -19.76
N PHE A 58 -10.08 15.98 -18.77
CA PHE A 58 -8.62 16.03 -18.62
C PHE A 58 -7.89 14.81 -19.20
N PHE A 59 -8.54 13.65 -19.22
CA PHE A 59 -7.95 12.43 -19.77
C PHE A 59 -8.25 12.34 -21.28
N ARG A 60 -7.54 13.15 -22.04
CA ARG A 60 -7.50 12.99 -23.50
C ARG A 60 -6.40 11.98 -23.81
N ALA A 61 -6.79 10.82 -24.37
CA ALA A 61 -5.80 9.92 -24.95
C ALA A 61 -4.99 10.75 -25.96
N GLY A 62 -3.70 10.90 -25.69
CA GLY A 62 -2.83 11.69 -26.56
C GLY A 62 -2.88 11.14 -27.98
N THR A 63 -3.58 11.83 -28.87
CA THR A 63 -3.60 11.57 -30.31
C THR A 63 -2.44 12.29 -31.02
N GLY A 64 -1.52 12.86 -30.23
CA GLY A 64 -0.35 13.56 -30.76
C GLY A 64 0.75 12.60 -31.27
N PRO A 65 1.72 13.14 -32.03
CA PRO A 65 2.87 12.37 -32.54
C PRO A 65 3.61 11.58 -31.45
N ALA A 66 3.62 12.07 -30.22
CA ALA A 66 4.22 11.38 -29.06
C ALA A 66 3.44 10.11 -28.64
N ALA A 67 2.11 10.06 -28.83
CA ALA A 67 1.31 8.86 -28.57
C ALA A 67 1.42 7.85 -29.71
N ALA A 68 1.64 8.31 -30.93
CA ALA A 68 1.98 7.48 -32.08
C ALA A 68 3.41 6.93 -31.98
N ALA A 69 4.38 7.73 -31.48
CA ALA A 69 5.73 7.30 -31.20
C ALA A 69 5.82 6.28 -30.03
N GLY A 70 4.94 6.38 -29.03
CA GLY A 70 4.82 5.37 -27.96
C GLY A 70 4.15 4.07 -28.40
N ARG A 71 3.53 4.05 -29.61
CA ARG A 71 2.99 2.84 -30.27
C ARG A 71 3.85 2.37 -31.44
N ALA A 72 4.67 3.24 -32.02
CA ALA A 72 5.74 2.84 -32.90
C ALA A 72 6.83 2.24 -32.00
N ASP A 73 6.85 0.94 -31.95
CA ASP A 73 7.93 0.14 -31.41
C ASP A 73 9.24 0.57 -32.11
N ASP A 74 10.01 1.48 -31.49
CA ASP A 74 11.31 1.91 -32.00
C ASP A 74 12.37 0.79 -31.94
N GLY A 75 11.92 -0.47 -31.87
CA GLY A 75 12.81 -1.65 -31.86
C GLY A 75 13.77 -1.72 -30.66
N LYS A 76 13.72 -0.75 -29.75
CA LYS A 76 14.46 -0.75 -28.49
C LYS A 76 13.58 -1.36 -27.41
N ALA A 77 13.60 -2.69 -27.34
CA ALA A 77 12.94 -3.38 -26.25
C ALA A 77 13.44 -2.81 -24.91
N GLU A 78 12.54 -2.34 -24.09
CA GLU A 78 12.80 -1.81 -22.74
C GLU A 78 13.69 -2.80 -21.96
N PRO A 79 14.71 -2.31 -21.23
CA PRO A 79 15.55 -3.18 -20.41
C PRO A 79 14.74 -3.84 -19.31
N GLY A 80 14.97 -5.13 -19.08
CA GLY A 80 14.27 -5.85 -18.03
C GLY A 80 14.04 -7.32 -18.34
N MET A 81 13.44 -7.99 -17.38
CA MET A 81 13.13 -9.43 -17.44
C MET A 81 11.76 -9.69 -18.06
N ALA A 82 11.61 -10.80 -18.76
CA ALA A 82 10.32 -11.37 -19.12
C ALA A 82 9.69 -12.04 -17.89
N LEU A 83 8.36 -12.13 -17.82
CA LEU A 83 7.65 -12.73 -16.70
C LEU A 83 8.12 -14.18 -16.37
N PRO A 84 8.33 -15.12 -17.32
CA PRO A 84 8.79 -16.48 -16.99
C PRO A 84 10.16 -16.50 -16.31
N VAL A 85 11.03 -15.54 -16.63
CA VAL A 85 12.35 -15.40 -15.99
C VAL A 85 12.20 -14.83 -14.59
N ALA A 86 11.35 -13.82 -14.42
CA ALA A 86 11.07 -13.21 -13.12
C ALA A 86 10.48 -14.22 -12.12
N LEU A 87 9.54 -15.07 -12.55
CA LEU A 87 8.92 -16.11 -11.72
C LEU A 87 9.91 -17.13 -11.16
N ARG A 88 11.05 -17.34 -11.84
CA ARG A 88 12.14 -18.24 -11.38
C ARG A 88 13.07 -17.57 -10.37
N GLN A 89 12.99 -16.24 -10.19
CA GLN A 89 13.83 -15.51 -9.26
C GLN A 89 13.26 -15.58 -7.84
N THR A 90 14.07 -15.94 -6.86
CA THR A 90 13.69 -15.91 -5.44
C THR A 90 13.20 -14.52 -5.02
N THR A 91 13.79 -13.46 -5.59
CA THR A 91 13.41 -12.05 -5.38
C THR A 91 11.93 -11.79 -5.68
N PHE A 92 11.36 -12.44 -6.71
CA PHE A 92 9.94 -12.29 -7.05
C PHE A 92 9.05 -12.77 -5.89
N TRP A 93 9.35 -13.94 -5.35
CA TRP A 93 8.58 -14.52 -4.24
C TRP A 93 8.81 -13.76 -2.93
N MET A 94 10.03 -13.29 -2.68
CA MET A 94 10.33 -12.47 -1.50
C MET A 94 9.51 -11.18 -1.51
N ILE A 95 9.41 -10.48 -2.63
CA ILE A 95 8.60 -9.28 -2.77
C ILE A 95 7.12 -9.63 -2.63
N GLY A 96 6.61 -10.62 -3.40
CA GLY A 96 5.21 -11.01 -3.39
C GLY A 96 4.73 -11.44 -2.00
N VAL A 97 5.41 -12.42 -1.39
CA VAL A 97 5.06 -12.93 -0.05
C VAL A 97 5.30 -11.87 1.03
N GLY A 98 6.40 -11.12 0.95
CA GLY A 98 6.67 -10.03 1.89
C GLY A 98 5.52 -9.03 1.94
N PHE A 99 5.06 -8.54 0.79
CA PHE A 99 3.94 -7.58 0.75
C PHE A 99 2.57 -8.23 1.03
N LEU A 100 2.38 -9.50 0.76
CA LEU A 100 1.19 -10.22 1.22
C LEU A 100 1.09 -10.19 2.75
N LEU A 101 2.18 -10.49 3.46
CA LEU A 101 2.21 -10.50 4.92
C LEU A 101 2.03 -9.10 5.50
N ILE A 102 2.66 -8.10 4.89
CA ILE A 102 2.53 -6.69 5.31
C ILE A 102 1.09 -6.20 5.10
N SER A 103 0.55 -6.37 3.91
CA SER A 103 -0.82 -5.90 3.59
C SER A 103 -1.90 -6.65 4.38
N PHE A 104 -1.65 -7.90 4.74
CA PHE A 104 -2.51 -8.66 5.66
C PHE A 104 -2.63 -7.93 7.01
N GLY A 105 -1.50 -7.59 7.62
CA GLY A 105 -1.48 -6.88 8.90
C GLY A 105 -2.07 -5.48 8.80
N ILE A 106 -1.67 -4.69 7.79
CA ILE A 106 -2.16 -3.32 7.60
C ILE A 106 -3.66 -3.30 7.32
N GLY A 107 -4.14 -4.12 6.37
CA GLY A 107 -5.57 -4.23 6.03
C GLY A 107 -6.41 -4.66 7.22
N GLY A 108 -5.93 -5.68 7.96
CA GLY A 108 -6.58 -6.15 9.19
C GLY A 108 -6.68 -5.06 10.25
N LEU A 109 -5.58 -4.38 10.53
CA LEU A 109 -5.54 -3.33 11.56
C LEU A 109 -6.36 -2.10 11.20
N ILE A 110 -6.36 -1.67 9.93
CA ILE A 110 -7.17 -0.52 9.49
C ILE A 110 -8.65 -0.78 9.76
N VAL A 111 -9.15 -1.96 9.41
CA VAL A 111 -10.57 -2.32 9.60
C VAL A 111 -10.92 -2.47 11.08
N HIS A 112 -10.03 -3.08 11.86
CA HIS A 112 -10.29 -3.35 13.29
C HIS A 112 -9.84 -2.22 14.22
N MET A 113 -9.21 -1.14 13.71
CA MET A 113 -8.77 -0.02 14.55
C MET A 113 -9.91 0.61 15.35
N PRO A 114 -11.08 0.96 14.78
CA PRO A 114 -12.16 1.53 15.55
C PRO A 114 -12.66 0.58 16.67
N PRO A 115 -12.91 -0.71 16.43
CA PRO A 115 -13.25 -1.67 17.49
C PRO A 115 -12.19 -1.78 18.59
N ILE A 116 -10.89 -1.82 18.23
CA ILE A 116 -9.78 -1.88 19.21
C ILE A 116 -9.83 -0.66 20.14
N LEU A 117 -9.95 0.54 19.57
CA LEU A 117 -10.01 1.78 20.33
C LEU A 117 -11.25 1.86 21.24
N ARG A 118 -12.40 1.44 20.73
CA ARG A 118 -13.64 1.40 21.52
C ARG A 118 -13.58 0.37 22.64
N GLY A 119 -12.98 -0.79 22.38
CA GLY A 119 -12.75 -1.83 23.40
C GLY A 119 -11.84 -1.36 24.55
N ALA A 120 -10.97 -0.39 24.28
CA ALA A 120 -10.12 0.26 25.28
C ALA A 120 -10.81 1.44 26.01
N GLY A 121 -12.10 1.69 25.77
CA GLY A 121 -12.90 2.69 26.48
C GLY A 121 -12.99 4.06 25.80
N LEU A 122 -12.46 4.24 24.57
CA LEU A 122 -12.65 5.50 23.85
C LEU A 122 -14.11 5.60 23.35
N SER A 123 -14.68 6.82 23.43
CA SER A 123 -15.98 7.10 22.82
C SER A 123 -15.89 6.96 21.28
N ALA A 124 -17.03 6.78 20.62
CA ALA A 124 -17.08 6.68 19.15
C ALA A 124 -16.43 7.92 18.47
N GLN A 125 -16.66 9.11 19.02
CA GLN A 125 -16.05 10.35 18.52
C GLN A 125 -14.53 10.39 18.70
N GLN A 126 -14.03 9.99 19.87
CA GLN A 126 -12.60 9.91 20.14
C GLN A 126 -11.91 8.87 19.24
N ALA A 127 -12.51 7.66 19.15
CA ALA A 127 -12.00 6.61 18.27
C ALA A 127 -11.97 7.07 16.81
N GLY A 128 -13.00 7.77 16.35
CA GLY A 128 -13.06 8.36 15.01
C GLY A 128 -11.99 9.43 14.77
N ALA A 129 -11.79 10.34 15.74
CA ALA A 129 -10.77 11.37 15.65
C ALA A 129 -9.35 10.78 15.59
N VAL A 130 -9.07 9.79 16.45
CA VAL A 130 -7.77 9.10 16.47
C VAL A 130 -7.56 8.28 15.20
N ALA A 131 -8.58 7.54 14.73
CA ALA A 131 -8.52 6.82 13.46
C ALA A 131 -8.32 7.76 12.26
N GLY A 132 -8.87 8.98 12.30
CA GLY A 132 -8.67 10.00 11.27
C GLY A 132 -7.21 10.45 11.11
N LEU A 133 -6.37 10.34 12.16
CA LEU A 133 -4.93 10.59 12.07
C LEU A 133 -4.25 9.65 11.08
N LEU A 134 -4.80 8.45 10.85
CA LEU A 134 -4.26 7.49 9.90
C LEU A 134 -4.10 8.10 8.50
N GLY A 135 -5.10 8.85 8.02
CA GLY A 135 -5.05 9.49 6.71
C GLY A 135 -3.88 10.48 6.58
N LEU A 136 -3.63 11.28 7.62
CA LEU A 136 -2.52 12.24 7.64
C LEU A 136 -1.16 11.53 7.68
N THR A 137 -1.06 10.47 8.48
CA THR A 137 0.20 9.71 8.62
C THR A 137 0.50 8.87 7.38
N VAL A 138 -0.51 8.37 6.66
CA VAL A 138 -0.37 7.73 5.35
C VAL A 138 0.26 8.70 4.33
N ILE A 139 -0.22 9.95 4.27
CA ILE A 139 0.37 10.97 3.39
C ILE A 139 1.84 11.23 3.78
N GLY A 140 2.10 11.40 5.09
CA GLY A 140 3.44 11.59 5.60
C GLY A 140 4.38 10.45 5.27
N GLY A 141 3.94 9.20 5.46
CA GLY A 141 4.69 7.98 5.14
C GLY A 141 5.04 7.87 3.67
N ARG A 142 4.08 8.18 2.80
CA ARG A 142 4.27 8.17 1.33
C ARG A 142 5.32 9.18 0.87
N LEU A 143 5.22 10.42 1.35
CA LEU A 143 6.19 11.45 1.01
C LEU A 143 7.58 11.13 1.58
N ALA A 144 7.64 10.65 2.82
CA ALA A 144 8.90 10.29 3.46
C ALA A 144 9.58 9.12 2.74
N VAL A 145 8.86 8.04 2.44
CA VAL A 145 9.44 6.89 1.76
C VAL A 145 9.88 7.25 0.34
N GLY A 146 9.07 8.00 -0.42
CA GLY A 146 9.43 8.44 -1.77
C GLY A 146 10.74 9.23 -1.79
N PHE A 147 10.91 10.15 -0.82
CA PHE A 147 12.15 10.92 -0.69
C PHE A 147 13.36 10.07 -0.26
N LEU A 148 13.15 9.11 0.64
CA LEU A 148 14.24 8.31 1.21
C LEU A 148 14.73 7.22 0.28
N VAL A 149 13.84 6.56 -0.50
CA VAL A 149 14.26 5.51 -1.45
C VAL A 149 15.10 6.05 -2.61
N ASP A 150 14.97 7.35 -2.94
CA ASP A 150 15.78 8.00 -3.94
C ASP A 150 17.20 8.32 -3.44
N ARG A 151 17.43 8.36 -2.13
CA ARG A 151 18.71 8.74 -1.50
C ARG A 151 19.44 7.61 -0.80
N PHE A 152 18.71 6.62 -0.32
CA PHE A 152 19.25 5.52 0.46
C PHE A 152 18.97 4.18 -0.21
N HIS A 153 19.58 3.12 0.32
CA HIS A 153 19.34 1.76 -0.16
C HIS A 153 17.88 1.35 0.07
N ALA A 154 17.12 1.22 -1.01
CA ALA A 154 15.67 1.03 -0.95
C ALA A 154 15.20 -0.15 -0.07
N PRO A 155 15.80 -1.36 -0.08
CA PRO A 155 15.44 -2.44 0.84
C PRO A 155 15.58 -2.07 2.31
N LEU A 156 16.60 -1.28 2.67
CA LEU A 156 16.80 -0.84 4.06
C LEU A 156 15.72 0.18 4.46
N VAL A 157 15.42 1.14 3.59
CA VAL A 157 14.33 2.10 3.81
C VAL A 157 13.00 1.36 3.98
N ALA A 158 12.72 0.42 3.08
CA ALA A 158 11.53 -0.42 3.14
C ALA A 158 11.46 -1.18 4.47
N PHE A 159 12.55 -1.86 4.87
CA PHE A 159 12.62 -2.59 6.14
C PHE A 159 12.25 -1.71 7.33
N VAL A 160 12.84 -0.52 7.44
CA VAL A 160 12.58 0.41 8.56
C VAL A 160 11.11 0.81 8.61
N PHE A 161 10.53 1.24 7.48
CA PHE A 161 9.12 1.64 7.45
C PHE A 161 8.17 0.48 7.72
N LEU A 162 8.45 -0.70 7.18
CA LEU A 162 7.63 -1.89 7.34
C LEU A 162 7.77 -2.54 8.73
N CYS A 163 8.80 -2.19 9.51
CA CYS A 163 8.92 -2.55 10.92
C CYS A 163 8.10 -1.64 11.86
N CYS A 164 7.74 -0.41 11.44
CA CYS A 164 6.97 0.50 12.30
C CYS A 164 5.66 -0.11 12.84
N PRO A 165 4.86 -0.88 12.04
CA PRO A 165 3.65 -1.51 12.55
C PRO A 165 3.88 -2.55 13.64
N ILE A 166 5.07 -3.13 13.76
CA ILE A 166 5.39 -4.06 14.84
C ILE A 166 5.24 -3.33 16.19
N ALA A 167 5.84 -2.14 16.31
CA ALA A 167 5.69 -1.33 17.50
C ALA A 167 4.23 -0.89 17.72
N SER A 168 3.50 -0.55 16.64
CA SER A 168 2.06 -0.27 16.72
C SER A 168 1.28 -1.43 17.33
N CYS A 169 1.49 -2.67 16.85
CA CYS A 169 0.85 -3.85 17.39
C CYS A 169 1.16 -4.07 18.87
N LEU A 170 2.42 -3.95 19.25
CA LEU A 170 2.86 -4.16 20.65
C LEU A 170 2.27 -3.09 21.59
N LEU A 171 2.19 -1.84 21.15
CA LEU A 171 1.55 -0.75 21.90
C LEU A 171 0.05 -0.98 22.11
N LEU A 172 -0.63 -1.51 21.08
CA LEU A 172 -2.08 -1.77 21.14
C LEU A 172 -2.43 -3.09 21.84
N ALA A 173 -1.46 -3.97 22.10
CA ALA A 173 -1.70 -5.27 22.70
C ALA A 173 -2.09 -5.22 24.20
N ASP A 174 -1.72 -4.14 24.89
CA ASP A 174 -2.11 -3.90 26.28
C ASP A 174 -3.32 -2.95 26.35
N PRO A 175 -4.55 -3.46 26.62
CA PRO A 175 -5.75 -2.63 26.65
C PRO A 175 -5.71 -1.48 27.66
N ALA A 176 -4.92 -1.61 28.74
CA ALA A 176 -4.83 -0.59 29.78
C ALA A 176 -4.09 0.68 29.30
N SER A 177 -3.16 0.53 28.36
CA SER A 177 -2.35 1.62 27.85
C SER A 177 -2.87 2.21 26.53
N VAL A 178 -3.77 1.52 25.80
CA VAL A 178 -4.23 1.89 24.45
C VAL A 178 -4.65 3.36 24.36
N THR A 179 -5.41 3.87 25.30
CA THR A 179 -5.91 5.26 25.27
C THR A 179 -4.78 6.29 25.20
N ALA A 180 -3.68 6.05 25.91
CA ALA A 180 -2.53 6.94 25.95
C ALA A 180 -1.64 6.80 24.71
N VAL A 181 -1.49 5.57 24.18
CA VAL A 181 -0.53 5.28 23.11
C VAL A 181 -1.15 5.22 21.71
N ALA A 182 -2.48 5.23 21.59
CA ALA A 182 -3.19 5.11 20.32
C ALA A 182 -2.73 6.11 19.24
N PRO A 183 -2.52 7.41 19.52
CA PRO A 183 -2.02 8.33 18.49
C PRO A 183 -0.66 7.92 17.93
N LEU A 184 0.26 7.45 18.79
CA LEU A 184 1.58 6.97 18.38
C LEU A 184 1.46 5.66 17.58
N ALA A 185 0.64 4.74 18.04
CA ALA A 185 0.40 3.47 17.33
C ALA A 185 -0.15 3.70 15.93
N ILE A 186 -1.12 4.61 15.78
CA ILE A 186 -1.70 4.98 14.47
C ILE A 186 -0.68 5.70 13.60
N LEU A 187 0.16 6.57 14.15
CA LEU A 187 1.24 7.20 13.41
C LEU A 187 2.18 6.15 12.82
N LEU A 188 2.63 5.19 13.62
CA LEU A 188 3.52 4.11 13.17
C LEU A 188 2.87 3.21 12.11
N LEU A 189 1.60 2.86 12.29
CA LEU A 189 0.84 2.10 11.29
C LEU A 189 0.67 2.87 9.99
N GLY A 190 0.31 4.15 10.07
CA GLY A 190 0.07 5.01 8.91
C GLY A 190 1.32 5.28 8.10
N LEU A 191 2.49 5.41 8.73
CA LEU A 191 3.76 5.53 8.01
C LEU A 191 4.01 4.33 7.09
N ALA A 192 3.77 3.11 7.57
CA ALA A 192 3.92 1.91 6.77
C ALA A 192 2.82 1.75 5.71
N ALA A 193 1.57 2.04 6.07
CA ALA A 193 0.43 2.00 5.14
C ALA A 193 0.60 2.99 3.97
N GLY A 194 1.24 4.14 4.23
CA GLY A 194 1.59 5.09 3.18
C GLY A 194 2.71 4.60 2.28
N ALA A 195 3.66 3.86 2.83
CA ALA A 195 4.84 3.40 2.12
C ALA A 195 4.60 2.14 1.27
N GLU A 196 3.71 1.24 1.70
CA GLU A 196 3.63 -0.13 1.19
C GLU A 196 3.38 -0.22 -0.32
N VAL A 197 2.36 0.47 -0.84
CA VAL A 197 1.99 0.39 -2.27
C VAL A 197 3.09 0.99 -3.15
N ASP A 198 3.67 2.10 -2.73
CA ASP A 198 4.73 2.78 -3.46
C ASP A 198 6.00 1.92 -3.51
N LEU A 199 6.29 1.22 -2.41
CA LEU A 199 7.41 0.27 -2.34
C LEU A 199 7.21 -0.95 -3.24
N VAL A 200 5.99 -1.50 -3.35
CA VAL A 200 5.69 -2.59 -4.30
C VAL A 200 6.05 -2.16 -5.72
N ALA A 201 5.57 -1.00 -6.15
CA ALA A 201 5.81 -0.47 -7.50
C ALA A 201 7.30 -0.19 -7.72
N TYR A 202 7.95 0.48 -6.76
CA TYR A 202 9.35 0.85 -6.83
C TYR A 202 10.28 -0.37 -6.89
N LEU A 203 10.10 -1.33 -5.96
CA LEU A 203 10.95 -2.53 -5.93
C LEU A 203 10.72 -3.40 -7.16
N THR A 204 9.48 -3.54 -7.65
CA THR A 204 9.21 -4.26 -8.89
C THR A 204 9.96 -3.67 -10.06
N SER A 205 9.91 -2.36 -10.26
CA SER A 205 10.64 -1.69 -11.35
C SER A 205 12.15 -1.81 -11.19
N ARG A 206 12.65 -1.73 -9.96
CA ARG A 206 14.08 -1.75 -9.66
C ARG A 206 14.72 -3.13 -9.84
N TYR A 207 13.99 -4.19 -9.50
CA TYR A 207 14.53 -5.56 -9.52
C TYR A 207 14.26 -6.31 -10.82
N PHE A 208 13.21 -5.95 -11.57
CA PHE A 208 12.81 -6.67 -12.80
C PHE A 208 12.91 -5.82 -14.06
N GLY A 209 13.09 -4.49 -13.92
CA GLY A 209 13.12 -3.56 -15.06
C GLY A 209 11.71 -3.29 -15.61
N MET A 210 11.65 -2.67 -16.80
CA MET A 210 10.40 -2.15 -17.37
C MET A 210 9.80 -3.05 -18.46
N ARG A 211 10.53 -4.06 -18.97
CA ARG A 211 10.12 -4.90 -20.09
C ARG A 211 8.77 -5.59 -19.90
N ALA A 212 8.54 -6.24 -18.76
CA ALA A 212 7.28 -6.90 -18.40
C ALA A 212 6.74 -6.34 -17.07
N TYR A 213 6.99 -5.04 -16.81
CA TYR A 213 6.65 -4.40 -15.52
C TYR A 213 5.17 -4.57 -15.17
N GLY A 214 4.26 -4.31 -16.11
CA GLY A 214 2.83 -4.39 -15.85
C GLY A 214 2.37 -5.79 -15.43
N GLU A 215 2.92 -6.83 -16.06
CA GLU A 215 2.61 -8.22 -15.70
C GLU A 215 3.15 -8.58 -14.33
N ILE A 216 4.45 -8.31 -14.07
CA ILE A 216 5.11 -8.63 -12.79
C ILE A 216 4.48 -7.85 -11.65
N TYR A 217 4.23 -6.55 -11.85
CA TYR A 217 3.55 -5.71 -10.87
C TYR A 217 2.13 -6.19 -10.60
N GLY A 218 1.40 -6.63 -11.62
CA GLY A 218 0.06 -7.21 -11.47
C GLY A 218 0.06 -8.43 -10.55
N TYR A 219 1.05 -9.32 -10.67
CA TYR A 219 1.20 -10.45 -9.74
C TYR A 219 1.51 -9.99 -8.31
N HIS A 220 2.44 -9.05 -8.12
CA HIS A 220 2.73 -8.50 -6.80
C HIS A 220 1.51 -7.80 -6.18
N LEU A 221 0.73 -7.09 -7.00
CA LEU A 221 -0.51 -6.47 -6.55
C LEU A 221 -1.58 -7.50 -6.19
N ALA A 222 -1.61 -8.66 -6.84
CA ALA A 222 -2.50 -9.77 -6.46
C ALA A 222 -2.12 -10.36 -5.09
N PHE A 223 -0.82 -10.54 -4.81
CA PHE A 223 -0.35 -10.91 -3.46
C PHE A 223 -0.77 -9.88 -2.42
N PHE A 224 -0.57 -8.61 -2.71
CA PHE A 224 -0.98 -7.49 -1.87
C PHE A 224 -2.49 -7.53 -1.58
N ALA A 225 -3.32 -7.62 -2.62
CA ALA A 225 -4.77 -7.65 -2.49
C ALA A 225 -5.27 -8.88 -1.70
N ALA A 226 -4.65 -10.04 -1.91
CA ALA A 226 -4.95 -11.24 -1.14
C ALA A 226 -4.67 -11.04 0.35
N GLY A 227 -3.52 -10.46 0.71
CA GLY A 227 -3.19 -10.12 2.08
C GLY A 227 -4.21 -9.15 2.69
N ALA A 228 -4.46 -8.03 2.02
CA ALA A 228 -5.40 -7.00 2.48
C ALA A 228 -6.83 -7.53 2.67
N GLY A 229 -7.26 -8.50 1.86
CA GLY A 229 -8.57 -9.15 2.02
C GLY A 229 -8.63 -10.18 3.15
N LEU A 230 -7.57 -10.97 3.30
CA LEU A 230 -7.51 -12.03 4.33
C LEU A 230 -7.33 -11.48 5.74
N GLY A 231 -6.62 -10.35 5.89
CA GLY A 231 -6.32 -9.75 7.18
C GLY A 231 -7.55 -9.47 8.03
N PRO A 232 -8.52 -8.65 7.56
CA PRO A 232 -9.71 -8.34 8.32
C PRO A 232 -10.52 -9.57 8.72
N PHE A 233 -10.66 -10.55 7.82
CA PHE A 233 -11.36 -11.79 8.11
C PHE A 233 -10.68 -12.57 9.24
N THR A 234 -9.35 -12.72 9.16
CA THR A 234 -8.59 -13.47 10.18
C THR A 234 -8.61 -12.76 11.54
N LEU A 235 -8.46 -11.43 11.56
CA LEU A 235 -8.51 -10.68 12.82
C LEU A 235 -9.90 -10.78 13.49
N GLY A 236 -10.96 -10.74 12.69
CA GLY A 236 -12.34 -10.94 13.20
C GLY A 236 -12.52 -12.34 13.80
N THR A 237 -12.13 -13.39 13.09
CA THR A 237 -12.26 -14.76 13.59
C THR A 237 -11.42 -15.02 14.84
N LEU A 238 -10.23 -14.44 14.92
CA LEU A 238 -9.39 -14.52 16.14
C LEU A 238 -10.04 -13.78 17.31
N TYR A 239 -10.63 -12.62 17.08
CA TYR A 239 -11.36 -11.91 18.10
C TYR A 239 -12.55 -12.72 18.63
N ASP A 240 -13.34 -13.32 17.74
CA ASP A 240 -14.48 -14.15 18.11
C ASP A 240 -14.07 -15.39 18.93
N ALA A 241 -12.92 -15.96 18.62
CA ALA A 241 -12.39 -17.14 19.29
C ALA A 241 -11.74 -16.83 20.65
N THR A 242 -11.12 -15.66 20.81
CA THR A 242 -10.30 -15.33 22.00
C THR A 242 -10.92 -14.26 22.90
N GLY A 243 -11.97 -13.58 22.44
CA GLY A 243 -12.63 -12.49 23.17
C GLY A 243 -11.81 -11.19 23.24
N GLY A 244 -10.72 -11.07 22.46
CA GLY A 244 -9.86 -9.89 22.47
C GLY A 244 -8.92 -9.79 21.26
N TYR A 245 -8.30 -8.62 21.10
CA TYR A 245 -7.40 -8.36 19.97
C TYR A 245 -5.94 -8.73 20.22
N ALA A 246 -5.52 -9.04 21.45
CA ALA A 246 -4.12 -9.27 21.78
C ALA A 246 -3.48 -10.36 20.91
N THR A 247 -4.14 -11.52 20.74
CA THR A 247 -3.66 -12.62 19.89
C THR A 247 -3.49 -12.18 18.43
N ALA A 248 -4.47 -11.46 17.90
CA ALA A 248 -4.44 -10.94 16.54
C ALA A 248 -3.31 -9.92 16.34
N LEU A 249 -3.08 -9.05 17.32
CA LEU A 249 -1.99 -8.06 17.30
C LEU A 249 -0.61 -8.73 17.34
N TYR A 250 -0.40 -9.76 18.17
CA TYR A 250 0.85 -10.51 18.18
C TYR A 250 1.06 -11.28 16.87
N LEU A 251 0.01 -11.86 16.29
CA LEU A 251 0.09 -12.47 14.96
C LEU A 251 0.55 -11.44 13.92
N CYS A 252 -0.10 -10.27 13.86
CA CYS A 252 0.28 -9.21 12.93
C CYS A 252 1.73 -8.75 13.15
N ALA A 253 2.18 -8.58 14.40
CA ALA A 253 3.57 -8.22 14.70
C ALA A 253 4.56 -9.24 14.14
N GLY A 254 4.27 -10.53 14.28
CA GLY A 254 5.08 -11.61 13.69
C GLY A 254 5.10 -11.58 12.17
N LEU A 255 3.95 -11.37 11.53
CA LEU A 255 3.83 -11.28 10.07
C LEU A 255 4.55 -10.04 9.52
N PHE A 256 4.46 -8.89 10.20
CA PHE A 256 5.24 -7.68 9.86
C PHE A 256 6.74 -7.93 9.95
N LEU A 257 7.20 -8.60 11.00
CA LEU A 257 8.61 -8.93 11.15
C LEU A 257 9.11 -9.83 10.02
N ILE A 258 8.37 -10.88 9.69
CA ILE A 258 8.73 -11.80 8.60
C ILE A 258 8.69 -11.04 7.25
N GLY A 259 7.62 -10.33 6.95
CA GLY A 259 7.46 -9.58 5.72
C GLY A 259 8.53 -8.50 5.53
N ALA A 260 8.78 -7.68 6.56
CA ALA A 260 9.83 -6.67 6.54
C ALA A 260 11.22 -7.31 6.34
N THR A 261 11.50 -8.43 7.02
CA THR A 261 12.78 -9.15 6.88
C THR A 261 12.97 -9.68 5.46
N LEU A 262 11.94 -10.26 4.85
CA LEU A 262 12.00 -10.70 3.44
C LEU A 262 12.38 -9.55 2.51
N ILE A 263 11.79 -8.38 2.71
CA ILE A 263 12.10 -7.18 1.91
C ILE A 263 13.49 -6.63 2.24
N GLY A 264 13.87 -6.60 3.51
CA GLY A 264 15.19 -6.12 3.96
C GLY A 264 16.36 -6.98 3.47
N LEU A 265 16.12 -8.28 3.29
CA LEU A 265 17.11 -9.24 2.78
C LEU A 265 17.23 -9.24 1.24
N LEU A 266 16.47 -8.39 0.54
CA LEU A 266 16.63 -8.25 -0.91
C LEU A 266 18.06 -7.80 -1.23
N GLY A 267 18.79 -8.64 -1.96
CA GLY A 267 20.15 -8.35 -2.42
C GLY A 267 20.20 -7.22 -3.44
N ARG A 268 21.33 -7.10 -4.15
CA ARG A 268 21.44 -6.15 -5.24
C ARG A 268 20.54 -6.58 -6.41
N PRO A 269 19.92 -5.63 -7.15
CA PRO A 269 19.19 -5.95 -8.37
C PRO A 269 20.04 -6.75 -9.35
N SER A 270 19.42 -7.74 -9.99
CA SER A 270 20.11 -8.55 -11.00
C SER A 270 20.57 -7.66 -12.18
N PRO A 271 21.76 -7.91 -12.76
CA PRO A 271 22.18 -7.25 -14.01
C PRO A 271 21.16 -7.39 -15.15
N LEU A 272 20.37 -8.46 -15.16
CA LEU A 272 19.29 -8.67 -16.15
C LEU A 272 18.18 -7.61 -16.08
N ALA A 273 17.98 -6.96 -14.92
CA ALA A 273 17.00 -5.87 -14.79
C ALA A 273 17.38 -4.64 -15.61
N THR A 274 18.66 -4.42 -15.84
CA THR A 274 19.21 -3.29 -16.60
C THR A 274 19.76 -3.69 -17.98
N ALA A 275 19.77 -4.99 -18.29
CA ALA A 275 20.30 -5.50 -19.54
C ALA A 275 19.37 -5.18 -20.72
N PRO A 276 19.92 -4.83 -21.91
CA PRO A 276 19.14 -4.74 -23.13
C PRO A 276 18.41 -6.07 -23.41
N ALA A 277 17.20 -5.99 -23.96
CA ALA A 277 16.31 -7.14 -24.16
C ALA A 277 16.93 -8.31 -24.94
N ALA A 278 17.89 -8.05 -25.82
CA ALA A 278 18.62 -9.09 -26.58
C ALA A 278 19.49 -9.99 -25.70
N ALA A 279 19.99 -9.51 -24.57
CA ALA A 279 20.79 -10.29 -23.63
C ALA A 279 19.92 -11.18 -22.71
N SER A 280 18.72 -10.73 -22.38
CA SER A 280 17.78 -11.48 -21.52
C SER A 280 17.09 -12.65 -22.23
N ALA A 281 17.01 -12.62 -23.58
CA ALA A 281 16.43 -13.70 -24.38
C ALA A 281 17.37 -14.92 -24.54
N ARG A 282 18.66 -14.76 -24.27
CA ARG A 282 19.65 -15.88 -24.31
C ARG A 282 19.80 -16.62 -22.97
N ALA A 283 19.17 -16.10 -21.90
CA ALA A 283 19.23 -16.68 -20.56
C ALA A 283 17.95 -17.42 -20.17
N SER A 284 16.97 -17.49 -21.07
CA SER A 284 15.72 -18.26 -20.94
C SER A 284 15.86 -19.63 -21.60
#